data_303ac254942b4abedf57047fdda34aed
#
_entry.id   303ac254942b4abedf57047fdda34aed
#
_cell.length_a   1.000
_cell.length_b   1.000
_cell.length_c   1.000
_cell.angle_alpha   90.00
_cell.angle_beta   90.00
_cell.angle_gamma   90.00
#
_symmetry.space_group_name_H-M   'P 1'
#
loop_
_entity.id
_entity.type
_entity.pdbx_description
1 polymer ?
#
loop_
_entity_poly.entity_id
_entity_poly.type
_entity_poly.pdbx_seq_one_letter_code
_entity_poly.pdbx_strand_id
1 'polypeptide(L)'
;EGYQPNSVLVDEKRSYGSDKYTPENWNKKYQGTVTMTEALNHSWNAPAVWLLDKIGLKKGIEKVHQFGIETEPGDEYLGIALGGLTKGVSPEQMASAYTAFANKGVRVQPRFVTKIVDANGKVVVDNTAVKENRVTTEEVAKKMTSMLLTVYGSEGLGAPFSPAGKTIAGKTGT
;
A
#
# COMPACT_ATOMS: atom_id res chain seq x y z
N GLU A 1 11.66 -3.22 9.36
CA GLU A 1 12.08 -4.63 9.32
C GLU A 1 13.42 -4.84 8.55
N GLY A 2 14.15 -3.78 8.21
CA GLY A 2 15.50 -3.85 7.62
C GLY A 2 15.56 -3.98 6.10
N TYR A 3 14.48 -4.30 5.42
CA TYR A 3 14.45 -4.37 3.96
C TYR A 3 14.62 -2.98 3.32
N GLN A 4 15.36 -2.95 2.23
CA GLN A 4 15.67 -1.75 1.45
C GLN A 4 15.13 -1.92 0.00
N PRO A 5 14.99 -0.85 -0.80
CA PRO A 5 14.53 -0.95 -2.18
C PRO A 5 15.31 -1.95 -3.05
N ASN A 6 16.61 -2.13 -2.78
CA ASN A 6 17.49 -3.08 -3.46
C ASN A 6 17.60 -4.44 -2.76
N SER A 7 16.85 -4.69 -1.68
CA SER A 7 16.85 -6.01 -1.04
C SER A 7 16.32 -7.06 -2.00
N VAL A 8 17.00 -8.22 -2.00
CA VAL A 8 16.61 -9.36 -2.85
C VAL A 8 15.44 -10.10 -2.23
N LEU A 9 14.40 -10.30 -2.99
CA LEU A 9 13.22 -11.10 -2.68
C LEU A 9 13.19 -12.36 -3.54
N VAL A 10 12.46 -13.37 -3.09
CA VAL A 10 12.32 -14.64 -3.80
C VAL A 10 11.03 -14.64 -4.61
N ASP A 11 11.15 -14.87 -5.91
CA ASP A 11 10.05 -14.99 -6.87
C ASP A 11 9.98 -16.41 -7.43
N GLU A 12 9.44 -17.33 -6.63
CA GLU A 12 9.34 -18.76 -6.94
C GLU A 12 7.94 -19.29 -6.62
N LYS A 13 7.54 -20.38 -7.28
CA LYS A 13 6.33 -21.12 -6.91
C LYS A 13 6.50 -21.72 -5.53
N ARG A 14 5.76 -21.20 -4.55
CA ARG A 14 5.81 -21.67 -3.17
C ARG A 14 4.42 -21.73 -2.57
N SER A 15 4.15 -22.81 -1.82
CA SER A 15 2.91 -22.95 -1.05
C SER A 15 3.14 -22.58 0.41
N TYR A 16 2.16 -21.92 1.02
CA TYR A 16 2.20 -21.42 2.40
C TYR A 16 1.05 -21.98 3.22
N GLY A 17 1.30 -22.21 4.51
CA GLY A 17 0.30 -22.68 5.46
C GLY A 17 -0.27 -24.07 5.20
N SER A 18 -1.21 -24.48 6.05
CA SER A 18 -1.95 -25.77 5.93
C SER A 18 -2.80 -25.83 4.66
N ASP A 19 -3.32 -24.67 4.25
CA ASP A 19 -4.25 -24.52 3.13
C ASP A 19 -3.53 -24.48 1.77
N LYS A 20 -2.19 -24.60 1.80
CA LYS A 20 -1.32 -24.61 0.61
C LYS A 20 -1.56 -23.41 -0.30
N TYR A 21 -1.81 -22.21 0.28
CA TYR A 21 -1.94 -20.99 -0.48
C TYR A 21 -0.69 -20.77 -1.35
N THR A 22 -0.88 -20.72 -2.67
CA THR A 22 0.20 -20.63 -3.66
C THR A 22 -0.03 -19.42 -4.56
N PRO A 23 0.61 -18.26 -4.29
CA PRO A 23 0.47 -17.09 -5.14
C PRO A 23 1.08 -17.33 -6.51
N GLU A 24 0.38 -16.91 -7.56
CA GLU A 24 0.89 -16.88 -8.92
C GLU A 24 1.10 -15.44 -9.39
N ASN A 25 2.19 -15.19 -10.12
CA ASN A 25 2.36 -13.92 -10.82
C ASN A 25 1.35 -13.82 -11.98
N TRP A 26 0.92 -12.60 -12.31
CA TRP A 26 -0.09 -12.34 -13.35
C TRP A 26 0.26 -12.94 -14.72
N ASN A 27 1.56 -13.08 -15.04
CA ASN A 27 2.06 -13.69 -16.28
C ASN A 27 2.37 -15.20 -16.16
N LYS A 28 2.06 -15.81 -14.99
CA LYS A 28 2.31 -17.24 -14.65
C LYS A 28 3.79 -17.66 -14.75
N LYS A 29 4.71 -16.70 -14.66
CA LYS A 29 6.16 -16.94 -14.67
C LYS A 29 6.78 -16.45 -13.37
N TYR A 30 7.89 -17.05 -13.00
CA TYR A 30 8.70 -16.70 -11.83
C TYR A 30 10.11 -16.33 -12.28
N GLN A 31 10.71 -15.32 -11.64
CA GLN A 31 12.01 -14.76 -12.02
C GLN A 31 13.17 -15.34 -11.19
N GLY A 32 12.88 -16.16 -10.17
CA GLY A 32 13.84 -16.67 -9.21
C GLY A 32 14.16 -15.66 -8.10
N THR A 33 14.93 -14.65 -8.39
CA THR A 33 15.22 -13.56 -7.45
C THR A 33 15.04 -12.21 -8.13
N VAL A 34 14.43 -11.27 -7.39
CA VAL A 34 14.19 -9.89 -7.85
C VAL A 34 14.49 -8.91 -6.72
N THR A 35 14.77 -7.66 -7.02
CA THR A 35 14.82 -6.62 -6.00
C THR A 35 13.39 -6.25 -5.55
N MET A 36 13.26 -5.66 -4.36
CA MET A 36 11.97 -5.17 -3.88
C MET A 36 11.38 -4.11 -4.83
N THR A 37 12.22 -3.27 -5.44
CA THR A 37 11.79 -2.30 -6.45
C THR A 37 11.23 -2.99 -7.69
N GLU A 38 11.91 -3.99 -8.23
CA GLU A 38 11.41 -4.77 -9.39
C GLU A 38 10.12 -5.50 -9.07
N ALA A 39 10.02 -6.14 -7.89
CA ALA A 39 8.80 -6.79 -7.45
C ALA A 39 7.61 -5.83 -7.40
N LEU A 40 7.83 -4.59 -6.96
CA LEU A 40 6.79 -3.56 -6.87
C LEU A 40 6.42 -3.01 -8.25
N ASN A 41 7.39 -2.62 -9.09
CA ASN A 41 7.12 -1.98 -10.37
C ASN A 41 6.49 -2.92 -11.41
N HIS A 42 6.83 -4.20 -11.36
CA HIS A 42 6.20 -5.25 -12.19
C HIS A 42 4.99 -5.92 -11.53
N SER A 43 4.64 -5.51 -10.30
CA SER A 43 3.49 -6.09 -9.57
C SER A 43 3.58 -7.62 -9.43
N TRP A 44 4.78 -8.14 -9.09
CA TRP A 44 4.96 -9.57 -8.85
C TRP A 44 4.31 -10.00 -7.54
N ASN A 45 3.39 -10.97 -7.62
CA ASN A 45 2.62 -11.44 -6.47
C ASN A 45 3.45 -12.33 -5.53
N ALA A 46 4.20 -13.28 -6.10
CA ALA A 46 4.94 -14.25 -5.30
C ALA A 46 5.97 -13.60 -4.36
N PRO A 47 6.82 -12.63 -4.78
CA PRO A 47 7.74 -11.96 -3.87
C PRO A 47 7.05 -11.05 -2.85
N ALA A 48 5.88 -10.48 -3.15
CA ALA A 48 5.12 -9.69 -2.18
C ALA A 48 4.61 -10.58 -1.03
N VAL A 49 4.06 -11.75 -1.35
CA VAL A 49 3.62 -12.75 -0.36
C VAL A 49 4.81 -13.32 0.42
N TRP A 50 5.91 -13.63 -0.26
CA TRP A 50 7.15 -14.08 0.37
C TRP A 50 7.66 -13.05 1.40
N LEU A 51 7.65 -11.78 1.05
CA LEU A 51 8.08 -10.72 1.96
C LEU A 51 7.18 -10.62 3.19
N LEU A 52 5.85 -10.68 3.01
CA LEU A 52 4.92 -10.67 4.14
C LEU A 52 5.13 -11.88 5.07
N ASP A 53 5.37 -13.07 4.52
CA ASP A 53 5.72 -14.27 5.29
C ASP A 53 6.97 -14.03 6.15
N LYS A 54 8.01 -13.38 5.58
CA LYS A 54 9.27 -13.10 6.30
C LYS A 54 9.13 -12.04 7.39
N ILE A 55 8.35 -10.99 7.17
CA ILE A 55 8.14 -9.94 8.19
C ILE A 55 7.10 -10.35 9.24
N GLY A 56 6.26 -11.32 8.92
CA GLY A 56 5.20 -11.86 9.76
C GLY A 56 3.84 -11.21 9.52
N LEU A 57 2.83 -12.05 9.32
CA LEU A 57 1.45 -11.65 9.00
C LEU A 57 0.88 -10.65 10.01
N LYS A 58 1.06 -10.90 11.32
CA LYS A 58 0.57 -10.01 12.38
C LYS A 58 1.09 -8.59 12.24
N LYS A 59 2.40 -8.43 12.00
CA LYS A 59 3.00 -7.11 11.79
C LYS A 59 2.47 -6.43 10.52
N GLY A 60 2.21 -7.20 9.47
CA GLY A 60 1.58 -6.70 8.25
C GLY A 60 0.19 -6.14 8.53
N ILE A 61 -0.66 -6.87 9.24
CA ILE A 61 -2.01 -6.46 9.64
C ILE A 61 -1.97 -5.22 10.54
N GLU A 62 -1.11 -5.21 11.57
CA GLU A 62 -0.93 -4.04 12.43
C GLU A 62 -0.56 -2.78 11.62
N LYS A 63 0.28 -2.96 10.58
CA LYS A 63 0.65 -1.86 9.70
C LYS A 63 -0.52 -1.41 8.83
N VAL A 64 -1.31 -2.31 8.28
CA VAL A 64 -2.53 -2.02 7.52
C VAL A 64 -3.50 -1.18 8.36
N HIS A 65 -3.72 -1.54 9.64
CA HIS A 65 -4.55 -0.76 10.57
C HIS A 65 -3.99 0.65 10.82
N GLN A 66 -2.67 0.79 10.98
CA GLN A 66 -2.05 2.12 11.15
C GLN A 66 -2.29 3.02 9.92
N PHE A 67 -2.34 2.43 8.71
CA PHE A 67 -2.70 3.13 7.49
C PHE A 67 -4.20 3.42 7.36
N GLY A 68 -5.03 2.96 8.34
CA GLY A 68 -6.46 3.25 8.43
C GLY A 68 -7.34 2.34 7.59
N ILE A 69 -6.85 1.17 7.25
CA ILE A 69 -7.59 0.11 6.58
C ILE A 69 -7.96 -0.92 7.64
N GLU A 70 -9.23 -1.20 7.79
CA GLU A 70 -9.75 -2.21 8.71
C GLU A 70 -9.72 -3.59 8.06
N THR A 71 -9.54 -4.63 8.88
CA THR A 71 -9.55 -6.03 8.46
C THR A 71 -10.60 -6.80 9.23
N GLU A 72 -11.11 -7.88 8.65
CA GLU A 72 -12.00 -8.84 9.29
C GLU A 72 -11.21 -10.06 9.79
N PRO A 73 -11.73 -10.87 10.71
CA PRO A 73 -11.05 -12.09 11.16
C PRO A 73 -10.66 -13.06 10.04
N GLY A 74 -11.43 -13.08 8.93
CA GLY A 74 -11.12 -13.89 7.75
C GLY A 74 -9.97 -13.37 6.89
N ASP A 75 -9.45 -12.17 7.18
CA ASP A 75 -8.36 -11.56 6.43
C ASP A 75 -6.96 -11.94 6.99
N GLU A 76 -6.93 -12.75 8.06
CA GLU A 76 -5.69 -13.18 8.69
C GLU A 76 -4.97 -14.29 7.90
N TYR A 77 -4.63 -14.00 6.63
CA TYR A 77 -3.87 -14.91 5.77
C TYR A 77 -2.94 -14.12 4.82
N LEU A 78 -1.97 -14.82 4.21
CA LEU A 78 -0.94 -14.15 3.40
C LEU A 78 -1.46 -13.48 2.13
N GLY A 79 -2.68 -13.78 1.68
CA GLY A 79 -3.32 -13.11 0.56
C GLY A 79 -3.57 -11.61 0.79
N ILE A 80 -3.53 -11.15 2.04
CA ILE A 80 -3.61 -9.71 2.36
C ILE A 80 -2.46 -8.91 1.72
N ALA A 81 -1.31 -9.55 1.44
CA ALA A 81 -0.21 -8.94 0.71
C ALA A 81 -0.61 -8.48 -0.70
N LEU A 82 -1.65 -9.07 -1.26
CA LEU A 82 -2.19 -8.80 -2.59
C LEU A 82 -3.52 -8.02 -2.55
N GLY A 83 -3.92 -7.54 -1.37
CA GLY A 83 -5.19 -6.84 -1.19
C GLY A 83 -6.40 -7.77 -1.01
N GLY A 84 -6.18 -9.04 -0.67
CA GLY A 84 -7.23 -10.01 -0.37
C GLY A 84 -7.94 -9.68 0.95
N LEU A 85 -8.88 -8.74 0.91
CA LEU A 85 -9.67 -8.30 2.04
C LEU A 85 -11.14 -8.66 1.82
N THR A 86 -11.78 -9.23 2.83
CA THR A 86 -13.19 -9.68 2.80
C THR A 86 -14.15 -8.55 2.41
N LYS A 87 -13.95 -7.35 2.98
CA LYS A 87 -14.76 -6.16 2.67
C LYS A 87 -14.14 -5.26 1.59
N GLY A 88 -12.91 -5.54 1.18
CA GLY A 88 -12.16 -4.65 0.30
C GLY A 88 -11.76 -3.33 0.99
N VAL A 89 -11.43 -2.34 0.18
CA VAL A 89 -11.01 -0.99 0.63
C VAL A 89 -11.74 0.06 -0.19
N SER A 90 -12.33 1.07 0.45
CA SER A 90 -12.95 2.18 -0.27
C SER A 90 -11.90 3.10 -0.91
N PRO A 91 -12.23 3.83 -2.00
CA PRO A 91 -11.36 4.85 -2.57
C PRO A 91 -10.92 5.91 -1.55
N GLU A 92 -11.81 6.28 -0.62
CA GLU A 92 -11.51 7.21 0.46
C GLU A 92 -10.44 6.67 1.41
N GLN A 93 -10.59 5.42 1.88
CA GLN A 93 -9.60 4.76 2.74
C GLN A 93 -8.24 4.67 2.04
N MET A 94 -8.23 4.29 0.76
CA MET A 94 -7.00 4.19 -0.03
C MET A 94 -6.35 5.57 -0.21
N ALA A 95 -7.12 6.61 -0.55
CA ALA A 95 -6.61 7.98 -0.65
C ALA A 95 -6.02 8.46 0.68
N SER A 96 -6.70 8.20 1.81
CA SER A 96 -6.21 8.50 3.15
C SER A 96 -4.89 7.78 3.45
N ALA A 97 -4.79 6.48 3.14
CA ALA A 97 -3.58 5.70 3.35
C ALA A 97 -2.38 6.27 2.55
N TYR A 98 -2.59 6.64 1.29
CA TYR A 98 -1.55 7.21 0.44
C TYR A 98 -1.07 8.60 0.89
N THR A 99 -1.86 9.36 1.69
CA THR A 99 -1.38 10.63 2.25
C THR A 99 -0.11 10.44 3.07
N ALA A 100 0.09 9.27 3.68
CA ALA A 100 1.30 8.97 4.46
C ALA A 100 2.58 9.05 3.61
N PHE A 101 2.54 8.65 2.35
CA PHE A 101 3.70 8.73 1.46
C PHE A 101 3.95 10.17 1.00
N ALA A 102 2.88 10.91 0.68
CA ALA A 102 2.96 12.32 0.27
C ALA A 102 3.33 13.26 1.44
N ASN A 103 2.96 12.89 2.68
CA ASN A 103 3.11 13.71 3.88
C ASN A 103 4.15 13.14 4.86
N LYS A 104 5.34 12.79 4.35
CA LYS A 104 6.52 12.41 5.18
C LYS A 104 6.24 11.35 6.25
N GLY A 105 5.40 10.38 5.95
CA GLY A 105 5.04 9.29 6.83
C GLY A 105 3.87 9.57 7.78
N VAL A 106 3.17 10.69 7.59
CA VAL A 106 2.00 11.09 8.38
C VAL A 106 0.74 10.88 7.54
N ARG A 107 -0.14 10.01 7.99
CA ARG A 107 -1.46 9.80 7.42
C ARG A 107 -2.41 10.90 7.87
N VAL A 108 -3.21 11.42 6.95
CA VAL A 108 -4.27 12.41 7.20
C VAL A 108 -5.63 11.74 7.13
N GLN A 109 -6.46 11.97 8.13
CA GLN A 109 -7.85 11.50 8.11
C GLN A 109 -8.67 12.39 7.16
N PRO A 110 -9.40 11.82 6.19
CA PRO A 110 -10.24 12.58 5.27
C PRO A 110 -11.39 13.25 6.00
N ARG A 111 -11.84 14.39 5.48
CA ARG A 111 -13.01 15.13 5.95
C ARG A 111 -13.68 15.81 4.78
N PHE A 112 -15.01 15.65 4.69
CA PHE A 112 -15.82 16.24 3.61
C PHE A 112 -16.46 17.55 4.05
N VAL A 113 -16.70 17.70 5.34
CA VAL A 113 -17.29 18.90 5.94
C VAL A 113 -16.31 19.45 6.95
N THR A 114 -15.83 20.68 6.70
CA THR A 114 -14.90 21.36 7.60
C THR A 114 -15.62 22.17 8.67
N LYS A 115 -16.79 22.76 8.34
CA LYS A 115 -17.55 23.58 9.27
C LYS A 115 -19.02 23.67 8.83
N ILE A 116 -19.93 23.62 9.81
CA ILE A 116 -21.36 23.94 9.63
C ILE A 116 -21.72 25.07 10.57
N VAL A 117 -22.41 26.08 10.09
CA VAL A 117 -22.97 27.17 10.87
C VAL A 117 -24.48 27.23 10.69
N ASP A 118 -25.23 27.59 11.71
CA ASP A 118 -26.66 27.82 11.62
C ASP A 118 -26.98 29.20 11.01
N ALA A 119 -28.29 29.53 10.86
CA ALA A 119 -28.75 30.80 10.30
C ALA A 119 -28.34 32.02 11.13
N ASN A 120 -27.98 31.85 12.39
CA ASN A 120 -27.54 32.91 13.30
C ASN A 120 -26.00 33.05 13.36
N GLY A 121 -25.26 32.28 12.52
CA GLY A 121 -23.80 32.26 12.50
C GLY A 121 -23.15 31.41 13.62
N LYS A 122 -23.93 30.69 14.43
CA LYS A 122 -23.39 29.80 15.45
C LYS A 122 -22.80 28.54 14.80
N VAL A 123 -21.60 28.18 15.22
CA VAL A 123 -20.93 26.95 14.77
C VAL A 123 -21.64 25.75 15.36
N VAL A 124 -22.16 24.87 14.49
CA VAL A 124 -22.85 23.61 14.84
C VAL A 124 -21.89 22.45 14.75
N VAL A 125 -21.02 22.43 13.71
CA VAL A 125 -19.95 21.45 13.52
C VAL A 125 -18.66 22.19 13.20
N ASP A 126 -17.60 21.81 13.88
CA ASP A 126 -16.24 22.28 13.60
C ASP A 126 -15.29 21.09 13.43
N ASN A 127 -14.90 20.83 12.18
CA ASN A 127 -13.90 19.85 11.77
C ASN A 127 -12.69 20.55 11.11
N THR A 128 -12.40 21.80 11.47
CA THR A 128 -11.27 22.55 10.89
C THR A 128 -9.92 21.98 11.30
N ALA A 129 -9.83 21.39 12.49
CA ALA A 129 -8.63 20.71 12.96
C ALA A 129 -8.37 19.44 12.13
N VAL A 130 -7.17 19.35 11.55
CA VAL A 130 -6.73 18.16 10.81
C VAL A 130 -6.37 17.06 11.79
N LYS A 131 -6.93 15.87 11.62
CA LYS A 131 -6.53 14.68 12.38
C LYS A 131 -5.44 13.95 11.62
N GLU A 132 -4.28 13.83 12.24
CA GLU A 132 -3.09 13.22 11.68
C GLU A 132 -2.56 12.10 12.55
N ASN A 133 -1.95 11.10 11.93
CA ASN A 133 -1.28 10.01 12.63
C ASN A 133 0.00 9.63 11.88
N ARG A 134 1.14 9.62 12.60
CA ARG A 134 2.40 9.12 12.04
C ARG A 134 2.36 7.59 11.94
N VAL A 135 2.44 7.09 10.73
CA VAL A 135 2.38 5.64 10.45
C VAL A 135 3.74 5.07 10.04
N THR A 136 4.67 5.93 9.61
CA THR A 136 6.04 5.52 9.28
C THR A 136 7.00 6.70 9.42
N THR A 137 8.31 6.47 9.26
CA THR A 137 9.31 7.55 9.25
C THR A 137 9.31 8.27 7.90
N GLU A 138 9.82 9.51 7.88
CA GLU A 138 10.01 10.28 6.65
C GLU A 138 10.94 9.56 5.67
N GLU A 139 12.00 8.91 6.16
CA GLU A 139 12.94 8.15 5.35
C GLU A 139 12.25 6.98 4.63
N VAL A 140 11.43 6.20 5.36
CA VAL A 140 10.69 5.07 4.77
C VAL A 140 9.66 5.57 3.76
N ALA A 141 8.95 6.67 4.05
CA ALA A 141 8.01 7.28 3.11
C ALA A 141 8.71 7.72 1.82
N LYS A 142 9.87 8.35 1.90
CA LYS A 142 10.69 8.73 0.73
C LYS A 142 11.13 7.51 -0.09
N LYS A 143 11.63 6.46 0.56
CA LYS A 143 12.03 5.21 -0.12
C LYS A 143 10.85 4.57 -0.84
N MET A 144 9.69 4.48 -0.17
CA MET A 144 8.48 3.95 -0.79
C MET A 144 8.03 4.81 -1.98
N THR A 145 8.00 6.12 -1.83
CA THR A 145 7.66 7.04 -2.94
C THR A 145 8.62 6.86 -4.12
N SER A 146 9.92 6.71 -3.88
CA SER A 146 10.90 6.44 -4.94
C SER A 146 10.62 5.13 -5.68
N MET A 147 10.24 4.07 -4.97
CA MET A 147 9.83 2.82 -5.61
C MET A 147 8.50 2.95 -6.37
N LEU A 148 7.52 3.68 -5.82
CA LEU A 148 6.23 3.93 -6.48
C LEU A 148 6.38 4.76 -7.77
N LEU A 149 7.39 5.63 -7.86
CA LEU A 149 7.73 6.35 -9.09
C LEU A 149 8.15 5.40 -10.22
N THR A 150 8.83 4.29 -9.90
CA THR A 150 9.28 3.33 -10.92
C THR A 150 8.12 2.58 -11.58
N VAL A 151 6.96 2.48 -10.91
CA VAL A 151 5.76 1.82 -11.47
C VAL A 151 5.28 2.50 -12.75
N TYR A 152 5.42 3.83 -12.85
CA TYR A 152 5.05 4.63 -14.02
C TYR A 152 6.27 5.07 -14.84
N GLY A 153 7.47 4.60 -14.48
CA GLY A 153 8.68 4.73 -15.29
C GLY A 153 8.68 3.79 -16.49
N SER A 154 9.67 3.94 -17.39
CA SER A 154 9.77 3.18 -18.66
C SER A 154 9.68 1.66 -18.50
N GLU A 155 10.19 1.12 -17.40
CA GLU A 155 10.22 -0.32 -17.10
C GLU A 155 9.04 -0.81 -16.26
N GLY A 156 8.20 0.11 -15.78
CA GLY A 156 7.11 -0.21 -14.88
C GLY A 156 5.82 -0.62 -15.59
N LEU A 157 5.01 -1.43 -14.95
CA LEU A 157 3.74 -1.93 -15.48
C LEU A 157 2.74 -0.79 -15.78
N GLY A 158 2.86 0.35 -15.10
CA GLY A 158 2.05 1.55 -15.30
C GLY A 158 2.54 2.50 -16.40
N ALA A 159 3.69 2.23 -17.04
CA ALA A 159 4.29 3.11 -18.04
C ALA A 159 3.31 3.56 -19.14
N PRO A 160 2.46 2.67 -19.73
CA PRO A 160 1.51 3.07 -20.77
C PRO A 160 0.45 4.09 -20.30
N PHE A 161 0.25 4.21 -18.99
CA PHE A 161 -0.75 5.08 -18.36
C PHE A 161 -0.13 6.34 -17.74
N SER A 162 1.16 6.56 -17.96
CA SER A 162 1.86 7.75 -17.45
C SER A 162 1.41 9.00 -18.23
N PRO A 163 0.83 10.02 -17.57
CA PRO A 163 0.39 11.22 -18.26
C PRO A 163 1.57 12.07 -18.70
N ALA A 164 1.49 12.65 -19.89
CA ALA A 164 2.54 13.50 -20.43
C ALA A 164 2.84 14.69 -19.50
N GLY A 165 4.14 14.93 -19.26
CA GLY A 165 4.60 16.07 -18.46
C GLY A 165 4.26 16.00 -16.95
N LYS A 166 3.84 14.85 -16.44
CA LYS A 166 3.58 14.63 -15.02
C LYS A 166 4.43 13.50 -14.47
N THR A 167 4.86 13.64 -13.23
CA THR A 167 5.52 12.58 -12.48
C THR A 167 4.53 11.99 -11.49
N ILE A 168 4.32 10.66 -11.55
CA ILE A 168 3.36 9.96 -10.70
C ILE A 168 4.09 8.92 -9.86
N ALA A 169 3.82 8.93 -8.55
CA ALA A 169 4.12 7.83 -7.65
C ALA A 169 2.81 7.10 -7.33
N GLY A 170 2.68 5.87 -7.75
CA GLY A 170 1.44 5.11 -7.57
C GLY A 170 1.63 3.62 -7.83
N LYS A 171 0.55 2.86 -7.68
CA LYS A 171 0.53 1.41 -7.91
C LYS A 171 -0.66 1.06 -8.77
N THR A 172 -0.44 0.24 -9.79
CA THR A 172 -1.52 -0.36 -10.59
C THR A 172 -2.29 -1.37 -9.73
N GLY A 173 -3.60 -1.50 -9.93
CA GLY A 173 -4.47 -2.47 -9.28
C GLY A 173 -5.26 -3.31 -10.30
N THR A 174 -5.72 -4.49 -9.87
CA THR A 174 -6.57 -5.38 -10.66
C THR A 174 -7.67 -5.91 -9.77
#